data_25c2f14c5072f5243632ceee82cea851
#
_entry.id   25c2f14c5072f5243632ceee82cea851
#
_cell.length_a   1.000
_cell.length_b   1.000
_cell.length_c   1.000
_cell.angle_alpha   90.00
_cell.angle_beta   90.00
_cell.angle_gamma   90.00
#
_symmetry.space_group_name_H-M   'P 1'
#
loop_
_entity.id
_entity.type
_entity.pdbx_description
1 polymer ?
#
loop_
_entity_poly.entity_id
_entity_poly.type
_entity_poly.pdbx_seq_one_letter_code
_entity_poly.pdbx_strand_id
1 'polypeptide(L)'
;ATPADFGQTVLMPGDPLRSKFIAENFLTDAKLVNNVRGVQGYTGLYDGVRVSVHANLERLEEMDELQASGAEGVGLYRTEFSFLREHLPSEEELYAEYSAVARKAAPAHVVFRTLDAGADKMLRAQEALKEPNPALGLRGIRFCLRHQKIFRSQLRALMRAGVEGNISLLLPMISGLAEVQSVRRIMQELQQELQAAGLPHAADLPLGIMVETPAAVLIADALARECDFFSIGTNDLIHYLMAIDRNNLHVGYLNEALHPAVVRSLKRIIDSAHREGIGVSVCGELAADPYGLALLLGMGVDTLSASPRFVPGMKHMIRRLDAQTCMDMAHSVLMSTDVTASQRMLRERLQESLGSELAFHTTSIMTNS
;
A
#
# COMPACT_ATOMS: atom_id res chain seq x y z
N ALA A 1 13.01 9.89 31.43
CA ALA A 1 12.23 9.56 30.24
C ALA A 1 11.17 8.50 30.58
N THR A 2 10.00 8.63 30.06
CA THR A 2 8.88 7.68 30.13
C THR A 2 8.72 7.01 28.76
N PRO A 3 7.99 5.90 28.64
CA PRO A 3 7.71 5.29 27.32
C PRO A 3 7.11 6.26 26.30
N ALA A 4 6.35 7.28 26.74
CA ALA A 4 5.77 8.30 25.88
C ALA A 4 6.80 9.30 25.31
N ASP A 5 8.00 9.35 25.87
CA ASP A 5 9.08 10.22 25.39
C ASP A 5 9.86 9.59 24.20
N PHE A 6 9.61 8.30 23.89
CA PHE A 6 10.29 7.60 22.80
C PHE A 6 9.43 7.59 21.55
N GLY A 7 10.03 8.04 20.44
CA GLY A 7 9.46 7.85 19.11
C GLY A 7 9.52 6.38 18.66
N GLN A 8 8.86 6.06 17.56
CA GLN A 8 8.86 4.69 16.99
C GLN A 8 10.25 4.27 16.47
N THR A 9 11.12 5.25 16.15
CA THR A 9 12.51 5.00 15.76
C THR A 9 13.42 5.54 16.84
N VAL A 10 14.26 4.67 17.40
CA VAL A 10 15.24 5.03 18.42
C VAL A 10 16.63 4.86 17.86
N LEU A 11 17.38 5.96 17.73
CA LEU A 11 18.81 5.95 17.44
C LEU A 11 19.56 5.92 18.77
N MET A 12 20.44 4.95 18.95
CA MET A 12 21.27 4.80 20.16
C MET A 12 22.74 5.05 19.83
N PRO A 13 23.18 6.31 19.64
CA PRO A 13 24.58 6.59 19.47
C PRO A 13 25.29 6.36 20.83
N GLY A 14 26.41 5.65 20.78
CA GLY A 14 27.17 5.33 22.00
C GLY A 14 27.89 6.53 22.65
N ASP A 15 27.72 7.74 22.13
CA ASP A 15 28.33 8.98 22.59
C ASP A 15 27.24 10.07 22.80
N PRO A 16 27.18 10.69 24.01
CA PRO A 16 26.25 11.77 24.31
C PRO A 16 26.37 12.98 23.40
N LEU A 17 27.60 13.33 22.99
CA LEU A 17 27.84 14.47 22.08
C LEU A 17 27.25 14.20 20.69
N ARG A 18 27.27 12.94 20.25
CA ARG A 18 26.66 12.52 18.99
C ARG A 18 25.13 12.57 19.09
N SER A 19 24.54 12.21 20.22
CA SER A 19 23.10 12.36 20.45
C SER A 19 22.67 13.82 20.35
N LYS A 20 23.43 14.70 20.99
CA LYS A 20 23.21 16.15 20.94
C LYS A 20 23.38 16.71 19.53
N PHE A 21 24.45 16.31 18.82
CA PHE A 21 24.68 16.71 17.43
C PHE A 21 23.54 16.31 16.49
N ILE A 22 23.02 15.09 16.62
CA ILE A 22 21.88 14.62 15.85
C ILE A 22 20.63 15.46 16.14
N ALA A 23 20.36 15.72 17.43
CA ALA A 23 19.19 16.50 17.83
C ALA A 23 19.24 17.94 17.30
N GLU A 24 20.39 18.60 17.39
CA GLU A 24 20.57 20.01 16.99
C GLU A 24 20.62 20.21 15.47
N ASN A 25 21.04 19.20 14.70
CA ASN A 25 21.26 19.37 13.26
C ASN A 25 20.22 18.64 12.38
N PHE A 26 19.48 17.66 12.94
CA PHE A 26 18.61 16.81 12.13
C PHE A 26 17.18 16.66 12.68
N LEU A 27 16.89 17.17 13.88
CA LEU A 27 15.53 17.08 14.45
C LEU A 27 14.91 18.47 14.59
N THR A 28 13.66 18.63 14.19
CA THR A 28 12.82 19.76 14.56
C THR A 28 12.12 19.48 15.91
N ASP A 29 11.85 20.53 16.68
CA ASP A 29 11.24 20.42 18.01
C ASP A 29 11.96 19.43 18.95
N ALA A 30 13.28 19.34 18.84
CA ALA A 30 14.09 18.43 19.62
C ALA A 30 14.00 18.76 21.11
N LYS A 31 13.59 17.80 21.93
CA LYS A 31 13.48 17.91 23.38
C LYS A 31 14.45 16.92 24.06
N LEU A 32 15.21 17.41 25.01
CA LEU A 32 16.04 16.56 25.86
C LEU A 32 15.12 15.80 26.84
N VAL A 33 14.97 14.50 26.66
CA VAL A 33 14.08 13.64 27.47
C VAL A 33 14.82 12.77 28.48
N ASN A 34 16.15 12.65 28.33
CA ASN A 34 17.00 11.92 29.26
C ASN A 34 18.38 12.60 29.39
N ASN A 35 18.85 12.77 30.62
CA ASN A 35 20.20 13.21 30.93
C ASN A 35 20.70 12.53 32.23
N VAL A 36 20.79 11.20 32.19
CA VAL A 36 21.19 10.40 33.33
C VAL A 36 22.60 9.89 33.13
N ARG A 37 23.49 10.21 34.05
CA ARG A 37 24.93 9.80 34.03
C ARG A 37 25.66 10.17 32.73
N GLY A 38 25.32 11.33 32.17
CA GLY A 38 25.93 11.80 30.92
C GLY A 38 25.36 11.18 29.63
N VAL A 39 24.43 10.24 29.71
CA VAL A 39 23.71 9.71 28.55
C VAL A 39 22.56 10.65 28.23
N GLN A 40 22.65 11.32 27.07
CA GLN A 40 21.62 12.25 26.60
C GLN A 40 20.72 11.57 25.58
N GLY A 41 19.40 11.66 25.76
CA GLY A 41 18.38 11.23 24.83
C GLY A 41 17.52 12.42 24.41
N TYR A 42 17.29 12.55 23.14
CA TYR A 42 16.43 13.58 22.55
C TYR A 42 15.28 12.94 21.80
N THR A 43 14.12 13.59 21.83
CA THR A 43 12.99 13.29 20.94
C THR A 43 12.73 14.50 20.06
N GLY A 44 12.29 14.29 18.82
CA GLY A 44 12.01 15.37 17.88
C GLY A 44 11.53 14.81 16.54
N LEU A 45 11.13 15.70 15.64
CA LEU A 45 10.73 15.35 14.28
C LEU A 45 11.93 15.48 13.33
N TYR A 46 12.11 14.50 12.46
CA TYR A 46 13.07 14.60 11.37
C TYR A 46 12.32 15.04 10.12
N ASP A 47 12.67 16.22 9.60
CA ASP A 47 12.08 16.89 8.42
C ASP A 47 10.55 17.08 8.42
N GLY A 48 9.86 16.85 9.53
CA GLY A 48 8.41 17.07 9.66
C GLY A 48 7.52 16.17 8.81
N VAL A 49 8.07 15.34 7.93
CA VAL A 49 7.31 14.40 7.08
C VAL A 49 7.63 12.98 7.51
N ARG A 50 6.57 12.24 7.83
CA ARG A 50 6.65 10.82 8.14
C ARG A 50 6.02 10.01 7.02
N VAL A 51 6.79 9.08 6.45
CA VAL A 51 6.30 8.08 5.52
C VAL A 51 6.73 6.69 5.99
N SER A 52 5.82 5.72 5.93
CA SER A 52 6.12 4.32 6.24
C SER A 52 6.46 3.54 4.98
N VAL A 53 7.40 2.59 5.09
CA VAL A 53 7.76 1.70 3.98
C VAL A 53 7.40 0.27 4.35
N HIS A 54 6.46 -0.29 3.60
CA HIS A 54 5.90 -1.62 3.80
C HIS A 54 6.32 -2.58 2.68
N ALA A 55 6.08 -3.87 2.89
CA ALA A 55 6.32 -4.89 1.89
C ALA A 55 5.01 -5.42 1.27
N ASN A 56 5.07 -5.84 0.00
CA ASN A 56 4.03 -6.61 -0.67
C ASN A 56 4.41 -8.09 -0.62
N LEU A 57 3.51 -8.94 -0.14
CA LEU A 57 3.73 -10.39 0.01
C LEU A 57 2.55 -11.17 -0.56
N GLU A 58 2.79 -12.45 -0.86
CA GLU A 58 1.80 -13.37 -1.44
C GLU A 58 1.73 -14.70 -0.67
N ARG A 59 2.79 -15.03 0.12
CA ARG A 59 2.92 -16.31 0.81
C ARG A 59 3.48 -16.14 2.21
N LEU A 60 3.13 -17.09 3.08
CA LEU A 60 3.63 -17.13 4.46
C LEU A 60 5.16 -17.26 4.54
N GLU A 61 5.77 -17.97 3.60
CA GLU A 61 7.23 -18.19 3.54
C GLU A 61 7.99 -16.87 3.33
N GLU A 62 7.42 -15.93 2.59
CA GLU A 62 8.01 -14.62 2.31
C GLU A 62 8.09 -13.70 3.54
N MET A 63 7.47 -14.08 4.65
CA MET A 63 7.53 -13.31 5.90
C MET A 63 8.95 -13.20 6.48
N ASP A 64 9.85 -14.12 6.16
CA ASP A 64 11.26 -14.02 6.57
C ASP A 64 11.98 -12.91 5.81
N GLU A 65 11.60 -12.68 4.54
CA GLU A 65 12.08 -11.56 3.73
C GLU A 65 11.56 -10.21 4.25
N LEU A 66 10.33 -10.17 4.79
CA LEU A 66 9.78 -8.97 5.43
C LEU A 66 10.71 -8.46 6.54
N GLN A 67 11.09 -9.36 7.45
CA GLN A 67 11.97 -9.01 8.57
C GLN A 67 13.37 -8.59 8.09
N ALA A 68 13.94 -9.33 7.13
CA ALA A 68 15.26 -9.04 6.57
C ALA A 68 15.29 -7.71 5.79
N SER A 69 14.22 -7.32 5.13
CA SER A 69 14.13 -6.07 4.37
C SER A 69 14.05 -4.81 5.23
N GLY A 70 13.67 -4.97 6.51
CA GLY A 70 13.41 -3.85 7.41
C GLY A 70 12.12 -3.09 7.08
N ALA A 71 11.16 -3.71 6.41
CA ALA A 71 9.83 -3.13 6.20
C ALA A 71 9.09 -2.96 7.54
N GLU A 72 8.25 -1.93 7.62
CA GLU A 72 7.53 -1.58 8.84
C GLU A 72 6.18 -2.33 8.97
N GLY A 73 5.77 -3.00 7.89
CA GLY A 73 4.55 -3.79 7.83
C GLY A 73 4.35 -4.43 6.46
N VAL A 74 3.23 -5.12 6.31
CA VAL A 74 2.77 -5.67 5.03
C VAL A 74 1.66 -4.77 4.50
N GLY A 75 1.98 -3.93 3.51
CA GLY A 75 1.02 -3.00 2.91
C GLY A 75 0.09 -3.67 1.90
N LEU A 76 0.46 -4.86 1.43
CA LEU A 76 -0.38 -5.69 0.58
C LEU A 76 -0.02 -7.16 0.76
N TYR A 77 -0.93 -7.94 1.35
CA TYR A 77 -0.89 -9.40 1.29
C TYR A 77 -1.91 -9.87 0.24
N ARG A 78 -1.40 -10.45 -0.86
CA ARG A 78 -2.23 -10.97 -1.95
C ARG A 78 -2.71 -12.37 -1.61
N THR A 79 -4.02 -12.58 -1.55
CA THR A 79 -4.62 -13.84 -1.13
C THR A 79 -4.88 -14.82 -2.28
N GLU A 80 -4.56 -14.47 -3.51
CA GLU A 80 -4.83 -15.27 -4.71
C GLU A 80 -4.19 -16.65 -4.63
N PHE A 81 -2.97 -16.76 -4.09
CA PHE A 81 -2.27 -18.03 -3.92
C PHE A 81 -3.01 -19.03 -3.04
N SER A 82 -3.75 -18.55 -2.04
CA SER A 82 -4.56 -19.42 -1.19
C SER A 82 -5.66 -20.14 -1.98
N PHE A 83 -6.09 -19.56 -3.09
CA PHE A 83 -7.16 -20.07 -3.94
C PHE A 83 -6.66 -20.82 -5.21
N LEU A 84 -5.38 -20.72 -5.55
CA LEU A 84 -4.77 -21.43 -6.69
C LEU A 84 -4.34 -22.85 -6.32
N ARG A 85 -5.26 -23.62 -5.71
CA ARG A 85 -5.06 -25.01 -5.28
C ARG A 85 -5.95 -25.94 -6.10
N GLU A 86 -5.76 -27.26 -5.97
CA GLU A 86 -6.60 -28.24 -6.63
C GLU A 86 -8.07 -28.16 -6.20
N HIS A 87 -8.34 -27.67 -5.00
CA HIS A 87 -9.67 -27.41 -4.46
C HIS A 87 -9.78 -26.02 -3.85
N LEU A 88 -10.99 -25.49 -3.79
CA LEU A 88 -11.24 -24.22 -3.10
C LEU A 88 -10.98 -24.40 -1.60
N PRO A 89 -10.23 -23.49 -0.98
CA PRO A 89 -9.90 -23.57 0.43
C PRO A 89 -11.17 -23.45 1.30
N SER A 90 -11.21 -24.22 2.37
CA SER A 90 -12.21 -24.09 3.43
C SER A 90 -11.98 -22.85 4.29
N GLU A 91 -12.98 -22.44 5.06
CA GLU A 91 -12.83 -21.36 6.06
C GLU A 91 -11.68 -21.64 7.04
N GLU A 92 -11.55 -22.91 7.51
CA GLU A 92 -10.51 -23.27 8.48
C GLU A 92 -9.11 -23.21 7.90
N GLU A 93 -8.90 -23.60 6.64
CA GLU A 93 -7.61 -23.49 5.95
C GLU A 93 -7.21 -22.02 5.78
N LEU A 94 -8.15 -21.15 5.36
CA LEU A 94 -7.92 -19.72 5.23
C LEU A 94 -7.64 -19.07 6.59
N TYR A 95 -8.41 -19.42 7.63
CA TYR A 95 -8.20 -18.94 8.98
C TYR A 95 -6.83 -19.31 9.52
N ALA A 96 -6.41 -20.56 9.35
CA ALA A 96 -5.10 -21.03 9.79
C ALA A 96 -3.96 -20.26 9.10
N GLU A 97 -4.07 -20.04 7.79
CA GLU A 97 -3.10 -19.29 7.00
C GLU A 97 -3.03 -17.83 7.43
N TYR A 98 -4.18 -17.12 7.48
CA TYR A 98 -4.22 -15.69 7.79
C TYR A 98 -3.79 -15.39 9.23
N SER A 99 -4.16 -16.26 10.18
CA SER A 99 -3.69 -16.14 11.56
C SER A 99 -2.19 -16.38 11.70
N ALA A 100 -1.64 -17.34 10.93
CA ALA A 100 -0.20 -17.58 10.91
C ALA A 100 0.58 -16.37 10.36
N VAL A 101 0.09 -15.75 9.29
CA VAL A 101 0.66 -14.52 8.71
C VAL A 101 0.59 -13.37 9.73
N ALA A 102 -0.59 -13.14 10.34
CA ALA A 102 -0.78 -12.08 11.32
C ALA A 102 0.17 -12.23 12.53
N ARG A 103 0.26 -13.43 13.10
CA ARG A 103 1.17 -13.74 14.22
C ARG A 103 2.64 -13.58 13.86
N LYS A 104 3.04 -14.05 12.66
CA LYS A 104 4.45 -13.94 12.21
C LYS A 104 4.84 -12.49 11.91
N ALA A 105 3.88 -11.66 11.48
CA ALA A 105 4.09 -10.23 11.25
C ALA A 105 4.17 -9.43 12.55
N ALA A 106 3.47 -9.85 13.61
CA ALA A 106 3.33 -9.07 14.84
C ALA A 106 4.68 -8.56 15.39
N PRO A 107 4.78 -7.29 15.83
CA PRO A 107 3.70 -6.30 15.98
C PRO A 107 3.37 -5.52 14.69
N ALA A 108 4.02 -5.82 13.57
CA ALA A 108 3.79 -5.13 12.31
C ALA A 108 2.38 -5.39 11.75
N HIS A 109 1.81 -4.38 11.10
CA HIS A 109 0.48 -4.45 10.52
C HIS A 109 0.47 -5.18 9.18
N VAL A 110 -0.64 -5.88 8.88
CA VAL A 110 -0.85 -6.62 7.62
C VAL A 110 -2.16 -6.19 6.97
N VAL A 111 -2.09 -5.75 5.72
CA VAL A 111 -3.26 -5.43 4.91
C VAL A 111 -3.57 -6.61 3.99
N PHE A 112 -4.63 -7.36 4.29
CA PHE A 112 -5.09 -8.48 3.47
C PHE A 112 -6.02 -8.01 2.36
N ARG A 113 -5.62 -8.18 1.11
CA ARG A 113 -6.49 -7.95 -0.03
C ARG A 113 -7.42 -9.16 -0.22
N THR A 114 -8.73 -8.93 -0.31
CA THR A 114 -9.66 -9.99 -0.72
C THR A 114 -9.34 -10.44 -2.15
N LEU A 115 -9.79 -11.62 -2.48
CA LEU A 115 -9.52 -12.28 -3.76
C LEU A 115 -9.67 -11.35 -4.96
N ASP A 116 -8.59 -11.18 -5.73
CA ASP A 116 -8.55 -10.42 -6.98
C ASP A 116 -8.19 -11.34 -8.16
N ALA A 117 -8.94 -12.40 -8.34
CA ALA A 117 -8.83 -13.28 -9.48
C ALA A 117 -10.09 -13.21 -10.34
N GLY A 118 -9.91 -13.44 -11.63
CA GLY A 118 -11.02 -13.58 -12.57
C GLY A 118 -11.64 -15.00 -12.49
N ALA A 119 -12.86 -15.11 -12.96
CA ALA A 119 -13.58 -16.38 -13.03
C ALA A 119 -12.84 -17.45 -13.86
N ASP A 120 -12.04 -17.02 -14.83
CA ASP A 120 -11.22 -17.89 -15.68
C ASP A 120 -10.15 -18.69 -14.94
N LYS A 121 -9.66 -18.16 -13.81
CA LYS A 121 -8.62 -18.80 -12.97
C LYS A 121 -9.19 -19.61 -11.82
N MET A 122 -10.42 -19.31 -11.40
CA MET A 122 -11.01 -19.80 -10.16
C MET A 122 -12.04 -20.91 -10.35
N LEU A 123 -12.74 -20.92 -11.49
CA LEU A 123 -13.77 -21.90 -11.78
C LEU A 123 -13.16 -23.08 -12.56
N ARG A 124 -13.67 -24.29 -12.31
CA ARG A 124 -13.29 -25.45 -13.12
C ARG A 124 -13.54 -25.14 -14.59
N ALA A 125 -12.70 -25.71 -15.47
CA ALA A 125 -12.72 -25.45 -16.91
C ALA A 125 -14.12 -25.55 -17.58
N GLN A 126 -15.07 -26.25 -16.96
CA GLN A 126 -16.45 -26.40 -17.42
C GLN A 126 -17.36 -25.21 -17.04
N GLU A 127 -16.99 -24.45 -16.01
CA GLU A 127 -17.75 -23.30 -15.49
C GLU A 127 -17.05 -21.95 -15.82
N ALA A 128 -15.82 -22.01 -16.30
CA ALA A 128 -15.05 -20.82 -16.68
C ALA A 128 -15.74 -20.13 -17.86
N LEU A 129 -16.36 -18.99 -17.57
CA LEU A 129 -16.82 -18.07 -18.62
C LEU A 129 -15.58 -17.59 -19.39
N LYS A 130 -15.48 -17.92 -20.67
CA LYS A 130 -14.47 -17.33 -21.54
C LYS A 130 -14.83 -15.87 -21.79
N GLU A 131 -14.37 -15.00 -20.90
CA GLU A 131 -14.56 -13.57 -21.07
C GLU A 131 -13.60 -13.04 -22.14
N PRO A 132 -14.06 -12.27 -23.12
CA PRO A 132 -13.18 -11.67 -24.13
C PRO A 132 -12.12 -10.73 -23.52
N ASN A 133 -12.47 -10.06 -22.45
CA ASN A 133 -11.62 -9.10 -21.73
C ASN A 133 -11.67 -9.36 -20.21
N PRO A 134 -10.94 -10.35 -19.69
CA PRO A 134 -10.99 -10.72 -18.26
C PRO A 134 -10.63 -9.58 -17.32
N ALA A 135 -9.72 -8.68 -17.72
CA ALA A 135 -9.34 -7.52 -16.94
C ALA A 135 -10.50 -6.54 -16.69
N LEU A 136 -11.45 -6.45 -17.64
CA LEU A 136 -12.66 -5.61 -17.54
C LEU A 136 -13.89 -6.39 -17.07
N GLY A 137 -13.76 -7.69 -16.87
CA GLY A 137 -14.85 -8.62 -16.60
C GLY A 137 -15.11 -8.88 -15.13
N LEU A 138 -15.45 -10.13 -14.85
CA LEU A 138 -15.83 -10.64 -13.52
C LEU A 138 -14.58 -10.98 -12.71
N ARG A 139 -13.97 -9.97 -12.08
CA ARG A 139 -12.80 -10.11 -11.18
C ARG A 139 -12.95 -9.26 -9.93
N GLY A 140 -12.10 -9.50 -8.94
CA GLY A 140 -12.04 -8.74 -7.69
C GLY A 140 -13.38 -8.71 -6.98
N ILE A 141 -13.80 -7.55 -6.50
CA ILE A 141 -15.05 -7.40 -5.76
C ILE A 141 -16.28 -7.86 -6.57
N ARG A 142 -16.27 -7.70 -7.89
CA ARG A 142 -17.37 -8.13 -8.76
C ARG A 142 -17.56 -9.64 -8.69
N PHE A 143 -16.46 -10.41 -8.75
CA PHE A 143 -16.47 -11.86 -8.59
C PHE A 143 -16.93 -12.23 -7.17
N CYS A 144 -16.39 -11.59 -6.16
CA CYS A 144 -16.69 -11.85 -4.75
C CYS A 144 -18.19 -11.66 -4.45
N LEU A 145 -18.79 -10.57 -4.88
CA LEU A 145 -20.22 -10.30 -4.65
C LEU A 145 -21.15 -11.25 -5.42
N ARG A 146 -20.71 -11.76 -6.56
CA ARG A 146 -21.47 -12.78 -7.32
C ARG A 146 -21.34 -14.18 -6.73
N HIS A 147 -20.16 -14.53 -6.22
CA HIS A 147 -19.85 -15.84 -5.64
C HIS A 147 -19.76 -15.76 -4.11
N GLN A 148 -20.85 -15.32 -3.49
CA GLN A 148 -20.92 -15.01 -2.06
C GLN A 148 -20.45 -16.14 -1.14
N LYS A 149 -20.65 -17.42 -1.52
CA LYS A 149 -20.20 -18.56 -0.70
C LYS A 149 -18.67 -18.53 -0.49
N ILE A 150 -17.91 -18.29 -1.55
CA ILE A 150 -16.45 -18.19 -1.51
C ILE A 150 -16.05 -16.94 -0.71
N PHE A 151 -16.68 -15.82 -1.00
CA PHE A 151 -16.37 -14.54 -0.37
C PHE A 151 -16.69 -14.54 1.13
N ARG A 152 -17.84 -15.10 1.54
CA ARG A 152 -18.22 -15.22 2.97
C ARG A 152 -17.23 -16.10 3.73
N SER A 153 -16.76 -17.23 3.16
CA SER A 153 -15.71 -18.04 3.77
C SER A 153 -14.41 -17.26 3.98
N GLN A 154 -13.98 -16.45 2.98
CA GLN A 154 -12.80 -15.61 3.11
C GLN A 154 -12.98 -14.52 4.18
N LEU A 155 -14.11 -13.81 4.18
CA LEU A 155 -14.39 -12.76 5.16
C LEU A 155 -14.46 -13.33 6.59
N ARG A 156 -15.12 -14.48 6.79
CA ARG A 156 -15.17 -15.15 8.09
C ARG A 156 -13.78 -15.50 8.60
N ALA A 157 -12.94 -16.07 7.73
CA ALA A 157 -11.56 -16.40 8.08
C ALA A 157 -10.74 -15.15 8.47
N LEU A 158 -10.88 -14.03 7.73
CA LEU A 158 -10.22 -12.77 8.05
C LEU A 158 -10.75 -12.14 9.34
N MET A 159 -12.06 -12.15 9.56
CA MET A 159 -12.65 -11.64 10.82
C MET A 159 -12.18 -12.46 12.03
N ARG A 160 -12.05 -13.78 11.89
CA ARG A 160 -11.52 -14.65 12.95
C ARG A 160 -10.01 -14.38 13.17
N ALA A 161 -9.22 -14.25 12.10
CA ALA A 161 -7.81 -13.90 12.21
C ALA A 161 -7.60 -12.50 12.79
N GLY A 162 -8.58 -11.60 12.67
CA GLY A 162 -8.57 -10.25 13.21
C GLY A 162 -8.40 -10.16 14.73
N VAL A 163 -8.61 -11.25 15.49
CA VAL A 163 -8.33 -11.30 16.94
C VAL A 163 -6.85 -11.08 17.27
N GLU A 164 -5.96 -11.28 16.32
CA GLU A 164 -4.54 -10.97 16.48
C GLU A 164 -4.28 -9.44 16.58
N GLY A 165 -5.22 -8.60 16.15
CA GLY A 165 -5.25 -7.15 16.35
C GLY A 165 -4.37 -6.32 15.40
N ASN A 166 -3.68 -6.95 14.46
CA ASN A 166 -2.72 -6.29 13.56
C ASN A 166 -3.06 -6.45 12.07
N ILE A 167 -4.33 -6.66 11.72
CA ILE A 167 -4.73 -6.82 10.32
C ILE A 167 -5.81 -5.85 9.90
N SER A 168 -5.87 -5.57 8.60
CA SER A 168 -6.94 -4.83 7.91
C SER A 168 -7.37 -5.54 6.64
N LEU A 169 -8.58 -5.25 6.20
CA LEU A 169 -9.18 -5.77 4.99
C LEU A 169 -9.09 -4.74 3.86
N LEU A 170 -8.69 -5.17 2.66
CA LEU A 170 -8.59 -4.33 1.46
C LEU A 170 -9.43 -4.92 0.33
N LEU A 171 -10.36 -4.13 -0.21
CA LEU A 171 -11.25 -4.54 -1.32
C LEU A 171 -10.69 -4.07 -2.66
N PRO A 172 -10.35 -4.97 -3.60
CA PRO A 172 -9.89 -4.60 -4.94
C PRO A 172 -11.05 -4.25 -5.88
N MET A 173 -10.75 -3.53 -6.97
CA MET A 173 -11.66 -3.29 -8.10
C MET A 173 -12.95 -2.55 -7.76
N ILE A 174 -12.93 -1.73 -6.72
CA ILE A 174 -14.07 -0.89 -6.34
C ILE A 174 -14.35 0.14 -7.43
N SER A 175 -15.63 0.28 -7.79
CA SER A 175 -16.12 1.26 -8.75
C SER A 175 -17.26 2.15 -8.21
N GLY A 176 -17.83 1.80 -7.04
CA GLY A 176 -18.92 2.58 -6.45
C GLY A 176 -19.19 2.27 -4.98
N LEU A 177 -19.95 3.15 -4.33
CA LEU A 177 -20.33 3.05 -2.91
C LEU A 177 -21.14 1.77 -2.61
N ALA A 178 -22.01 1.36 -3.54
CA ALA A 178 -22.87 0.20 -3.34
C ALA A 178 -22.09 -1.10 -3.10
N GLU A 179 -20.90 -1.24 -3.67
CA GLU A 179 -20.01 -2.38 -3.47
C GLU A 179 -19.50 -2.40 -2.02
N VAL A 180 -18.98 -1.26 -1.54
CA VAL A 180 -18.46 -1.11 -0.16
C VAL A 180 -19.59 -1.37 0.86
N GLN A 181 -20.75 -0.75 0.66
CA GLN A 181 -21.92 -0.92 1.53
C GLN A 181 -22.43 -2.37 1.55
N SER A 182 -22.36 -3.08 0.42
CA SER A 182 -22.71 -4.49 0.34
C SER A 182 -21.75 -5.34 1.17
N VAL A 183 -20.45 -5.05 1.11
CA VAL A 183 -19.45 -5.77 1.93
C VAL A 183 -19.65 -5.48 3.42
N ARG A 184 -19.84 -4.23 3.82
CA ARG A 184 -20.11 -3.87 5.23
C ARG A 184 -21.35 -4.61 5.78
N ARG A 185 -22.41 -4.73 4.97
CA ARG A 185 -23.61 -5.49 5.34
C ARG A 185 -23.32 -6.98 5.53
N ILE A 186 -22.57 -7.59 4.59
CA ILE A 186 -22.14 -8.98 4.70
C ILE A 186 -21.28 -9.18 5.96
N MET A 187 -20.35 -8.28 6.26
CA MET A 187 -19.53 -8.35 7.48
C MET A 187 -20.38 -8.28 8.75
N GLN A 188 -21.40 -7.42 8.80
CA GLN A 188 -22.32 -7.33 9.92
C GLN A 188 -23.12 -8.64 10.13
N GLU A 189 -23.61 -9.25 9.05
CA GLU A 189 -24.26 -10.57 9.11
C GLU A 189 -23.31 -11.64 9.64
N LEU A 190 -22.09 -11.69 9.10
CA LEU A 190 -21.07 -12.66 9.50
C LEU A 190 -20.64 -12.49 10.96
N GLN A 191 -20.57 -11.26 11.45
CA GLN A 191 -20.28 -10.98 12.86
C GLN A 191 -21.34 -11.59 13.77
N GLN A 192 -22.63 -11.45 13.42
CA GLN A 192 -23.74 -12.07 14.18
C GLN A 192 -23.66 -13.61 14.13
N GLU A 193 -23.34 -14.18 12.97
CA GLU A 193 -23.17 -15.64 12.82
C GLU A 193 -22.00 -16.17 13.66
N LEU A 194 -20.83 -15.49 13.63
CA LEU A 194 -19.65 -15.86 14.41
C LEU A 194 -19.91 -15.76 15.90
N GLN A 195 -20.60 -14.70 16.33
CA GLN A 195 -21.01 -14.50 17.72
C GLN A 195 -21.98 -15.61 18.19
N ALA A 196 -22.98 -15.94 17.38
CA ALA A 196 -23.94 -17.02 17.69
C ALA A 196 -23.28 -18.40 17.76
N ALA A 197 -22.24 -18.62 16.95
CA ALA A 197 -21.43 -19.84 16.96
C ALA A 197 -20.39 -19.90 18.09
N GLY A 198 -20.23 -18.83 18.88
CA GLY A 198 -19.21 -18.73 19.93
C GLY A 198 -17.77 -18.72 19.39
N LEU A 199 -17.55 -18.34 18.14
CA LEU A 199 -16.24 -18.30 17.51
C LEU A 199 -15.58 -16.93 17.75
N PRO A 200 -14.33 -16.89 18.25
CA PRO A 200 -13.58 -15.65 18.41
C PRO A 200 -13.43 -14.93 17.07
N HIS A 201 -13.68 -13.62 17.06
CA HIS A 201 -13.53 -12.75 15.88
C HIS A 201 -13.28 -11.30 16.29
N ALA A 202 -12.71 -10.51 15.40
CA ALA A 202 -12.58 -9.08 15.60
C ALA A 202 -13.95 -8.39 15.55
N ALA A 203 -14.24 -7.58 16.55
CA ALA A 203 -15.48 -6.79 16.58
C ALA A 203 -15.45 -5.66 15.55
N ASP A 204 -14.26 -5.09 15.33
CA ASP A 204 -14.01 -4.02 14.38
C ASP A 204 -12.74 -4.37 13.57
N LEU A 205 -12.94 -4.70 12.30
CA LEU A 205 -11.87 -4.99 11.35
C LEU A 205 -11.78 -3.84 10.36
N PRO A 206 -10.69 -3.06 10.34
CA PRO A 206 -10.56 -1.92 9.45
C PRO A 206 -10.73 -2.31 7.99
N LEU A 207 -11.57 -1.58 7.27
CA LEU A 207 -11.96 -1.83 5.88
C LEU A 207 -11.44 -0.73 4.96
N GLY A 208 -10.45 -1.03 4.15
CA GLY A 208 -9.96 -0.15 3.09
C GLY A 208 -10.39 -0.60 1.70
N ILE A 209 -10.20 0.27 0.74
CA ILE A 209 -10.42 -0.03 -0.67
C ILE A 209 -9.17 0.20 -1.50
N MET A 210 -9.02 -0.60 -2.55
CA MET A 210 -8.01 -0.32 -3.57
C MET A 210 -8.61 0.64 -4.60
N VAL A 211 -8.03 1.84 -4.67
CA VAL A 211 -8.44 2.86 -5.66
C VAL A 211 -7.59 2.64 -6.91
N GLU A 212 -8.18 1.98 -7.88
CA GLU A 212 -7.50 1.53 -9.10
C GLU A 212 -8.39 1.61 -10.35
N THR A 213 -9.63 2.08 -10.19
CA THR A 213 -10.54 2.30 -11.32
C THR A 213 -10.81 3.80 -11.52
N PRO A 214 -10.99 4.29 -12.75
CA PRO A 214 -11.32 5.70 -12.99
C PRO A 214 -12.60 6.16 -12.28
N ALA A 215 -13.58 5.26 -12.14
CA ALA A 215 -14.81 5.54 -11.41
C ALA A 215 -14.54 5.86 -9.94
N ALA A 216 -13.72 5.02 -9.26
CA ALA A 216 -13.35 5.26 -7.87
C ALA A 216 -12.55 6.56 -7.70
N VAL A 217 -11.66 6.90 -8.63
CA VAL A 217 -10.92 8.18 -8.61
C VAL A 217 -11.89 9.38 -8.62
N LEU A 218 -12.90 9.33 -9.47
CA LEU A 218 -13.84 10.45 -9.64
C LEU A 218 -14.71 10.71 -8.40
N ILE A 219 -15.02 9.65 -7.63
CA ILE A 219 -15.84 9.72 -6.40
C ILE A 219 -15.04 9.40 -5.14
N ALA A 220 -13.72 9.61 -5.17
CA ALA A 220 -12.83 9.26 -4.06
C ALA A 220 -13.21 9.96 -2.75
N ASP A 221 -13.72 11.19 -2.80
CA ASP A 221 -14.24 11.93 -1.65
C ASP A 221 -15.45 11.25 -0.99
N ALA A 222 -16.35 10.68 -1.78
CA ALA A 222 -17.50 9.94 -1.26
C ALA A 222 -17.08 8.57 -0.69
N LEU A 223 -16.15 7.87 -1.37
CA LEU A 223 -15.61 6.60 -0.91
C LEU A 223 -14.78 6.72 0.38
N ALA A 224 -14.05 7.84 0.55
CA ALA A 224 -13.26 8.08 1.75
C ALA A 224 -14.09 8.14 3.04
N ARG A 225 -15.35 8.58 2.96
CA ARG A 225 -16.28 8.59 4.10
C ARG A 225 -16.79 7.22 4.51
N GLU A 226 -16.67 6.24 3.63
CA GLU A 226 -17.15 4.86 3.84
C GLU A 226 -16.02 3.87 4.14
N CYS A 227 -14.76 4.32 4.19
CA CYS A 227 -13.59 3.47 4.33
C CYS A 227 -12.65 3.98 5.43
N ASP A 228 -11.83 3.09 5.97
CA ASP A 228 -10.87 3.43 7.03
C ASP A 228 -9.50 3.82 6.45
N PHE A 229 -9.20 3.44 5.22
CA PHE A 229 -7.98 3.81 4.49
C PHE A 229 -8.12 3.54 2.99
N PHE A 230 -7.23 4.14 2.20
CA PHE A 230 -7.07 3.85 0.79
C PHE A 230 -5.73 3.16 0.50
N SER A 231 -5.73 2.26 -0.49
CA SER A 231 -4.51 1.75 -1.13
C SER A 231 -4.60 2.00 -2.63
N ILE A 232 -3.60 2.62 -3.22
CA ILE A 232 -3.61 2.92 -4.66
C ILE A 232 -2.93 1.78 -5.42
N GLY A 233 -3.67 1.07 -6.26
CA GLY A 233 -3.18 0.05 -7.17
C GLY A 233 -2.72 0.67 -8.48
N THR A 234 -1.50 1.23 -8.54
CA THR A 234 -1.07 2.05 -9.69
C THR A 234 -1.01 1.29 -10.99
N ASN A 235 -0.73 -0.01 -10.99
CA ASN A 235 -0.66 -0.82 -12.21
C ASN A 235 -2.03 -0.91 -12.90
N ASP A 236 -3.08 -1.26 -12.16
CA ASP A 236 -4.44 -1.33 -12.68
C ASP A 236 -5.02 0.08 -12.93
N LEU A 237 -4.67 1.06 -12.08
CA LEU A 237 -5.07 2.45 -12.28
C LEU A 237 -4.58 3.00 -13.64
N ILE A 238 -3.31 2.80 -13.99
CA ILE A 238 -2.76 3.22 -15.27
C ILE A 238 -3.43 2.47 -16.42
N HIS A 239 -3.56 1.14 -16.30
CA HIS A 239 -4.22 0.29 -17.27
C HIS A 239 -5.63 0.80 -17.64
N TYR A 240 -6.45 1.12 -16.63
CA TYR A 240 -7.82 1.57 -16.85
C TYR A 240 -7.94 3.06 -17.23
N LEU A 241 -7.08 3.93 -16.69
CA LEU A 241 -7.08 5.35 -17.04
C LEU A 241 -6.64 5.56 -18.49
N MET A 242 -5.63 4.83 -18.93
CA MET A 242 -5.10 4.92 -20.29
C MET A 242 -5.87 4.05 -21.28
N ALA A 243 -6.84 3.23 -20.80
CA ALA A 243 -7.62 2.29 -21.61
C ALA A 243 -6.74 1.35 -22.43
N ILE A 244 -5.68 0.82 -21.83
CA ILE A 244 -4.69 -0.05 -22.47
C ILE A 244 -4.71 -1.45 -21.86
N ASP A 245 -4.38 -2.45 -22.67
CA ASP A 245 -3.97 -3.76 -22.17
C ASP A 245 -2.44 -3.74 -21.99
N ARG A 246 -1.98 -3.75 -20.73
CA ARG A 246 -0.54 -3.72 -20.39
C ARG A 246 0.25 -4.92 -20.95
N ASN A 247 -0.43 -6.01 -21.32
CA ASN A 247 0.20 -7.17 -21.94
C ASN A 247 0.28 -7.06 -23.46
N ASN A 248 -0.34 -6.04 -24.05
CA ASN A 248 -0.33 -5.82 -25.50
C ASN A 248 0.87 -4.96 -25.89
N LEU A 249 1.86 -5.57 -26.52
CA LEU A 249 3.10 -4.90 -26.95
C LEU A 249 2.88 -3.73 -27.92
N HIS A 250 1.78 -3.72 -28.67
CA HIS A 250 1.50 -2.66 -29.63
C HIS A 250 1.04 -1.34 -29.00
N VAL A 251 0.51 -1.38 -27.77
CA VAL A 251 0.05 -0.20 -27.03
C VAL A 251 0.84 0.03 -25.74
N GLY A 252 1.87 -0.78 -25.47
CA GLY A 252 2.71 -0.70 -24.27
C GLY A 252 3.34 0.67 -24.06
N TYR A 253 3.62 1.42 -25.14
CA TYR A 253 4.14 2.79 -25.09
C TYR A 253 3.18 3.79 -24.39
N LEU A 254 1.91 3.46 -24.24
CA LEU A 254 0.93 4.26 -23.49
C LEU A 254 0.93 3.95 -21.98
N ASN A 255 1.66 2.94 -21.55
CA ASN A 255 1.78 2.59 -20.13
C ASN A 255 2.72 3.56 -19.41
N GLU A 256 2.31 4.82 -19.32
CA GLU A 256 3.12 5.93 -18.86
C GLU A 256 2.65 6.42 -17.48
N ALA A 257 3.43 6.12 -16.46
CA ALA A 257 3.11 6.47 -15.08
C ALA A 257 3.12 7.99 -14.80
N LEU A 258 3.90 8.75 -15.58
CA LEU A 258 3.99 10.21 -15.48
C LEU A 258 3.00 10.93 -16.39
N HIS A 259 2.09 10.19 -17.03
CA HIS A 259 1.02 10.80 -17.83
C HIS A 259 0.16 11.75 -16.96
N PRO A 260 -0.17 12.97 -17.40
CA PRO A 260 -0.91 13.95 -16.60
C PRO A 260 -2.22 13.43 -16.00
N ALA A 261 -2.93 12.54 -16.70
CA ALA A 261 -4.13 11.91 -16.16
C ALA A 261 -3.82 11.04 -14.94
N VAL A 262 -2.73 10.28 -14.98
CA VAL A 262 -2.29 9.42 -13.86
C VAL A 262 -1.87 10.27 -12.67
N VAL A 263 -0.97 11.22 -12.88
CA VAL A 263 -0.42 12.08 -11.83
C VAL A 263 -1.52 12.89 -11.12
N ARG A 264 -2.46 13.46 -11.89
CA ARG A 264 -3.61 14.19 -11.33
C ARG A 264 -4.59 13.27 -10.60
N SER A 265 -4.75 12.04 -11.06
CA SER A 265 -5.57 11.04 -10.37
C SER A 265 -4.96 10.65 -9.02
N LEU A 266 -3.64 10.40 -8.96
CA LEU A 266 -2.93 10.14 -7.70
C LEU A 266 -3.13 11.27 -6.70
N LYS A 267 -2.90 12.51 -7.12
CA LYS A 267 -3.10 13.68 -6.25
C LYS A 267 -4.55 13.81 -5.77
N ARG A 268 -5.52 13.60 -6.65
CA ARG A 268 -6.95 13.62 -6.29
C ARG A 268 -7.28 12.58 -5.23
N ILE A 269 -6.78 11.35 -5.36
CA ILE A 269 -7.02 10.27 -4.39
C ILE A 269 -6.43 10.65 -3.03
N ILE A 270 -5.16 11.06 -3.00
CA ILE A 270 -4.44 11.45 -1.77
C ILE A 270 -5.19 12.60 -1.08
N ASP A 271 -5.52 13.67 -1.80
CA ASP A 271 -6.24 14.81 -1.23
C ASP A 271 -7.64 14.45 -0.73
N SER A 272 -8.32 13.51 -1.40
CA SER A 272 -9.65 13.06 -0.96
C SER A 272 -9.58 12.25 0.32
N ALA A 273 -8.58 11.36 0.46
CA ALA A 273 -8.32 10.61 1.68
C ALA A 273 -8.01 11.54 2.86
N HIS A 274 -7.06 12.44 2.69
CA HIS A 274 -6.62 13.36 3.75
C HIS A 274 -7.71 14.34 4.19
N ARG A 275 -8.56 14.82 3.28
CA ARG A 275 -9.71 15.67 3.64
C ARG A 275 -10.72 14.99 4.56
N GLU A 276 -10.88 13.69 4.41
CA GLU A 276 -11.76 12.87 5.26
C GLU A 276 -11.02 12.23 6.45
N GLY A 277 -9.72 12.54 6.62
CA GLY A 277 -8.91 12.11 7.77
C GLY A 277 -8.47 10.65 7.73
N ILE A 278 -8.51 9.99 6.56
CA ILE A 278 -8.04 8.61 6.39
C ILE A 278 -6.67 8.56 5.73
N GLY A 279 -5.89 7.51 6.06
CA GLY A 279 -4.56 7.28 5.49
C GLY A 279 -4.62 6.75 4.06
N VAL A 280 -3.55 7.01 3.29
CA VAL A 280 -3.40 6.53 1.92
C VAL A 280 -2.05 5.85 1.71
N SER A 281 -2.10 4.64 1.14
CA SER A 281 -0.92 3.88 0.73
C SER A 281 -0.86 3.71 -0.78
N VAL A 282 0.35 3.43 -1.30
CA VAL A 282 0.56 3.02 -2.71
C VAL A 282 1.25 1.68 -2.71
N CYS A 283 0.68 0.69 -3.40
CA CYS A 283 1.18 -0.68 -3.44
C CYS A 283 1.55 -1.20 -4.85
N GLY A 284 1.43 -0.38 -5.88
CA GLY A 284 1.87 -0.70 -7.22
C GLY A 284 3.38 -0.46 -7.44
N GLU A 285 3.88 -0.81 -8.62
CA GLU A 285 5.31 -0.72 -8.97
C GLU A 285 5.86 0.72 -8.89
N LEU A 286 5.01 1.72 -9.09
CA LEU A 286 5.36 3.14 -8.98
C LEU A 286 5.93 3.50 -7.59
N ALA A 287 5.55 2.78 -6.53
CA ALA A 287 6.06 3.01 -5.18
C ALA A 287 7.57 2.74 -5.06
N ALA A 288 8.10 1.82 -5.86
CA ALA A 288 9.53 1.47 -5.88
C ALA A 288 10.33 2.18 -6.97
N ASP A 289 9.64 2.81 -7.93
CA ASP A 289 10.29 3.61 -8.96
C ASP A 289 10.86 4.91 -8.37
N PRO A 290 12.12 5.28 -8.63
CA PRO A 290 12.73 6.49 -8.07
C PRO A 290 11.97 7.78 -8.34
N TYR A 291 11.46 7.93 -9.55
CA TYR A 291 10.70 9.12 -9.95
C TYR A 291 9.30 9.11 -9.33
N GLY A 292 8.66 7.93 -9.35
CA GLY A 292 7.38 7.70 -8.69
C GLY A 292 7.44 7.94 -7.19
N LEU A 293 8.46 7.40 -6.52
CA LEU A 293 8.69 7.57 -5.09
C LEU A 293 8.81 9.06 -4.73
N ALA A 294 9.64 9.83 -5.44
CA ALA A 294 9.83 11.25 -5.18
C ALA A 294 8.52 12.04 -5.38
N LEU A 295 7.76 11.73 -6.43
CA LEU A 295 6.45 12.35 -6.68
C LEU A 295 5.43 12.02 -5.59
N LEU A 296 5.34 10.75 -5.19
CA LEU A 296 4.40 10.30 -4.15
C LEU A 296 4.72 10.94 -2.80
N LEU A 297 6.01 11.07 -2.44
CA LEU A 297 6.43 11.83 -1.27
C LEU A 297 5.99 13.29 -1.35
N GLY A 298 6.23 13.95 -2.48
CA GLY A 298 5.83 15.33 -2.69
C GLY A 298 4.30 15.54 -2.75
N MET A 299 3.53 14.49 -3.04
CA MET A 299 2.07 14.51 -2.98
C MET A 299 1.53 14.25 -1.57
N GLY A 300 2.38 13.80 -0.64
CA GLY A 300 2.01 13.57 0.76
C GLY A 300 1.47 12.16 1.04
N VAL A 301 1.91 11.11 0.33
CA VAL A 301 1.50 9.74 0.63
C VAL A 301 1.97 9.30 2.01
N ASP A 302 1.14 8.55 2.75
CA ASP A 302 1.47 8.10 4.11
C ASP A 302 2.29 6.82 4.12
N THR A 303 2.05 5.91 3.15
CA THR A 303 2.72 4.60 3.09
C THR A 303 3.07 4.21 1.67
N LEU A 304 4.29 3.75 1.47
CA LEU A 304 4.77 3.16 0.23
C LEU A 304 5.00 1.66 0.43
N SER A 305 4.46 0.81 -0.43
CA SER A 305 4.56 -0.63 -0.31
C SER A 305 5.04 -1.28 -1.62
N ALA A 306 6.05 -2.11 -1.53
CA ALA A 306 6.66 -2.76 -2.69
C ALA A 306 7.18 -4.17 -2.34
N SER A 307 7.69 -4.91 -3.31
CA SER A 307 8.36 -6.19 -3.04
C SER A 307 9.50 -5.99 -2.01
N PRO A 308 9.72 -6.93 -1.07
CA PRO A 308 10.71 -6.82 0.01
C PRO A 308 12.10 -6.39 -0.47
N ARG A 309 12.53 -6.89 -1.62
CA ARG A 309 13.84 -6.56 -2.23
C ARG A 309 14.06 -5.07 -2.51
N PHE A 310 12.99 -4.29 -2.70
CA PHE A 310 13.08 -2.86 -2.97
C PHE A 310 13.06 -2.00 -1.70
N VAL A 311 12.59 -2.53 -0.58
CA VAL A 311 12.41 -1.77 0.67
C VAL A 311 13.70 -1.10 1.16
N PRO A 312 14.87 -1.75 1.19
CA PRO A 312 16.12 -1.09 1.61
C PRO A 312 16.48 0.11 0.73
N GLY A 313 16.33 -0.03 -0.60
CA GLY A 313 16.58 1.05 -1.56
C GLY A 313 15.61 2.20 -1.39
N MET A 314 14.32 1.94 -1.24
CA MET A 314 13.31 2.95 -0.98
C MET A 314 13.61 3.74 0.30
N LYS A 315 13.92 3.07 1.40
CA LYS A 315 14.30 3.71 2.68
C LYS A 315 15.56 4.54 2.55
N HIS A 316 16.54 4.07 1.77
CA HIS A 316 17.74 4.82 1.49
C HIS A 316 17.45 6.12 0.74
N MET A 317 16.65 6.05 -0.31
CA MET A 317 16.24 7.23 -1.09
C MET A 317 15.45 8.23 -0.26
N ILE A 318 14.43 7.78 0.47
CA ILE A 318 13.59 8.64 1.31
C ILE A 318 14.42 9.46 2.30
N ARG A 319 15.44 8.86 2.91
CA ARG A 319 16.33 9.55 3.85
C ARG A 319 17.25 10.61 3.22
N ARG A 320 17.41 10.59 1.91
CA ARG A 320 18.26 11.53 1.17
C ARG A 320 17.48 12.60 0.42
N LEU A 321 16.20 12.38 0.22
CA LEU A 321 15.34 13.35 -0.45
C LEU A 321 14.83 14.39 0.55
N ASP A 322 14.91 15.64 0.15
CA ASP A 322 14.31 16.75 0.87
C ASP A 322 12.80 16.84 0.54
N ALA A 323 11.96 16.98 1.56
CA ALA A 323 10.52 17.00 1.40
C ALA A 323 10.03 18.18 0.57
N GLN A 324 10.63 19.38 0.76
CA GLN A 324 10.25 20.56 -0.02
C GLN A 324 10.60 20.39 -1.50
N THR A 325 11.78 19.84 -1.78
CA THR A 325 12.20 19.50 -3.14
C THR A 325 11.24 18.52 -3.80
N CYS A 326 10.76 17.49 -3.07
CA CYS A 326 9.76 16.55 -3.56
C CYS A 326 8.41 17.26 -3.84
N MET A 327 7.97 18.15 -2.97
CA MET A 327 6.75 18.94 -3.18
C MET A 327 6.85 19.84 -4.42
N ASP A 328 7.99 20.50 -4.62
CA ASP A 328 8.22 21.37 -5.79
C ASP A 328 8.24 20.55 -7.10
N MET A 329 8.86 19.36 -7.08
CA MET A 329 8.83 18.42 -8.19
C MET A 329 7.41 17.96 -8.51
N ALA A 330 6.66 17.53 -7.49
CA ALA A 330 5.27 17.08 -7.66
C ALA A 330 4.38 18.20 -8.20
N HIS A 331 4.51 19.41 -7.68
CA HIS A 331 3.78 20.58 -8.19
C HIS A 331 4.10 20.84 -9.66
N SER A 332 5.37 20.83 -10.04
CA SER A 332 5.80 21.07 -11.41
C SER A 332 5.23 20.04 -12.39
N VAL A 333 5.24 18.73 -12.00
CA VAL A 333 4.67 17.66 -12.83
C VAL A 333 3.15 17.77 -12.94
N LEU A 334 2.47 18.14 -11.84
CA LEU A 334 1.00 18.34 -11.84
C LEU A 334 0.56 19.44 -12.80
N MET A 335 1.36 20.50 -12.94
CA MET A 335 1.09 21.63 -13.85
C MET A 335 1.49 21.33 -15.29
N SER A 336 2.33 20.33 -15.54
CA SER A 336 2.79 19.96 -16.86
C SER A 336 1.72 19.17 -17.65
N THR A 337 1.77 19.29 -18.96
CA THR A 337 1.09 18.41 -19.92
C THR A 337 2.06 17.66 -20.81
N ASP A 338 3.36 17.92 -20.69
CA ASP A 338 4.44 17.30 -21.43
C ASP A 338 5.15 16.26 -20.55
N VAL A 339 4.92 15.00 -20.85
CA VAL A 339 5.52 13.86 -20.14
C VAL A 339 7.04 13.87 -20.28
N THR A 340 7.57 14.14 -21.47
CA THR A 340 9.02 14.14 -21.73
C THR A 340 9.73 15.26 -20.95
N ALA A 341 9.13 16.44 -20.90
CA ALA A 341 9.65 17.54 -20.10
C ALA A 341 9.62 17.21 -18.61
N SER A 342 8.54 16.58 -18.12
CA SER A 342 8.42 16.12 -16.75
C SER A 342 9.47 15.07 -16.37
N GLN A 343 9.69 14.07 -17.21
CA GLN A 343 10.72 13.05 -17.04
C GLN A 343 12.11 13.64 -16.95
N ARG A 344 12.42 14.56 -17.86
CA ARG A 344 13.72 15.25 -17.89
C ARG A 344 13.96 16.05 -16.62
N MET A 345 13.00 16.87 -16.21
CA MET A 345 13.07 17.67 -14.99
C MET A 345 13.26 16.80 -13.74
N LEU A 346 12.49 15.72 -13.60
CA LEU A 346 12.63 14.78 -12.49
C LEU A 346 14.02 14.13 -12.47
N ARG A 347 14.53 13.71 -13.62
CA ARG A 347 15.86 13.12 -13.75
C ARG A 347 16.93 14.10 -13.29
N GLU A 348 16.90 15.35 -13.75
CA GLU A 348 17.85 16.39 -13.38
C GLU A 348 17.83 16.65 -11.86
N ARG A 349 16.64 16.85 -11.29
CA ARG A 349 16.49 17.12 -9.84
C ARG A 349 16.90 15.94 -8.96
N LEU A 350 16.56 14.72 -9.34
CA LEU A 350 16.96 13.53 -8.60
C LEU A 350 18.45 13.24 -8.75
N GLN A 351 19.05 13.55 -9.92
CA GLN A 351 20.49 13.46 -10.11
C GLN A 351 21.26 14.46 -9.23
N GLU A 352 20.73 15.66 -9.04
CA GLU A 352 21.27 16.65 -8.11
C GLU A 352 21.23 16.16 -6.64
N SER A 353 20.13 15.50 -6.25
CA SER A 353 19.91 15.04 -4.88
C SER A 353 20.62 13.73 -4.54
N LEU A 354 20.64 12.76 -5.47
CA LEU A 354 21.11 11.38 -5.25
C LEU A 354 22.44 11.08 -5.94
N GLY A 355 22.87 11.90 -6.90
CA GLY A 355 24.14 11.71 -7.63
C GLY A 355 24.16 10.37 -8.39
N SER A 356 25.32 9.70 -8.35
CA SER A 356 25.53 8.39 -9.01
C SER A 356 24.67 7.26 -8.42
N GLU A 357 24.10 7.44 -7.23
CA GLU A 357 23.27 6.44 -6.57
C GLU A 357 21.92 6.24 -7.29
N LEU A 358 21.44 7.23 -8.01
CA LEU A 358 20.23 7.10 -8.84
C LEU A 358 20.33 5.93 -9.83
N ALA A 359 21.50 5.66 -10.38
CA ALA A 359 21.72 4.58 -11.33
C ALA A 359 21.49 3.19 -10.71
N PHE A 360 21.75 2.99 -9.41
CA PHE A 360 21.52 1.72 -8.72
C PHE A 360 20.04 1.42 -8.54
N HIS A 361 19.18 2.45 -8.55
CA HIS A 361 17.74 2.33 -8.32
C HIS A 361 16.91 2.28 -9.61
N THR A 362 17.48 2.69 -10.74
CA THR A 362 16.77 2.78 -12.04
C THR A 362 16.77 1.49 -12.86
N THR A 363 17.42 0.42 -12.43
CA THR A 363 17.66 -0.78 -13.26
C THR A 363 16.43 -1.67 -13.49
N SER A 364 15.23 -1.30 -13.08
CA SER A 364 14.09 -2.24 -13.07
C SER A 364 12.85 -1.84 -13.89
N ILE A 365 12.60 -0.57 -14.17
CA ILE A 365 11.30 -0.15 -14.72
C ILE A 365 11.39 0.53 -16.10
N MET A 366 12.54 1.13 -16.45
CA MET A 366 12.71 1.82 -17.74
C MET A 366 13.38 0.97 -18.84
N THR A 367 13.61 -0.32 -18.65
CA THR A 367 14.26 -1.19 -19.65
C THR A 367 13.29 -1.94 -20.56
N ASN A 368 12.02 -1.58 -20.56
CA ASN A 368 11.03 -2.09 -21.51
C ASN A 368 10.56 -0.97 -22.48
N SER A 369 11.50 -0.26 -23.07
CA SER A 369 11.29 0.56 -24.27
C SER A 369 11.98 -0.05 -25.45
#